data_a86606d9a7887c6e5359961fb9f1b53d
#
_entry.id   a86606d9a7887c6e5359961fb9f1b53d
#
_cell.length_a   1.000
_cell.length_b   1.000
_cell.length_c   1.000
_cell.angle_alpha   90.00
_cell.angle_beta   90.00
_cell.angle_gamma   90.00
#
_symmetry.space_group_name_H-M   'P 1'
#
loop_
_entity.id
_entity.type
_entity.pdbx_description
1 polymer ?
#
loop_
_entity_poly.entity_id
_entity_poly.type
_entity_poly.pdbx_seq_one_letter_code
_entity_poly.pdbx_strand_id
1 'polypeptide(L)'
;MNFLNKIYAWILKNYIKVISFLLVIGLAYGTYLYFYFIAQKKDQEAGDLFLNFYNSYSTSDFNEQEYKIVIDEISQIDNASIYLVMLKSINAAESVESNDLQKALTELSNAREILSSKGNDFNFLKEIIDLRMVNIFIDLEDLERANNILKNTFTTYQTKKLILQGDISAIEKKLDEAKEKYVDALERSENETQKNLINLKISTLTD
;
A
#
# COMPACT_ATOMS: atom_id res chain seq x y z
N MET A 1 -61.22 1.13 -2.52
CA MET A 1 -60.36 0.23 -1.70
C MET A 1 -58.95 0.77 -1.73
N ASN A 2 -58.47 1.26 -0.58
CA ASN A 2 -57.17 1.93 -0.49
C ASN A 2 -56.02 0.97 -0.86
N PHE A 3 -54.96 1.48 -1.47
CA PHE A 3 -53.74 0.76 -1.86
C PHE A 3 -53.22 -0.16 -0.75
N LEU A 4 -53.19 0.34 0.49
CA LEU A 4 -52.79 -0.40 1.68
C LEU A 4 -53.63 -1.66 1.94
N ASN A 5 -54.93 -1.59 1.72
CA ASN A 5 -55.82 -2.75 1.89
C ASN A 5 -55.55 -3.86 0.84
N LYS A 6 -55.12 -3.48 -0.38
CA LYS A 6 -54.73 -4.46 -1.40
C LYS A 6 -53.44 -5.18 -1.04
N ILE A 7 -52.44 -4.44 -0.52
CA ILE A 7 -51.16 -5.02 -0.04
C ILE A 7 -51.45 -5.98 1.12
N TYR A 8 -52.24 -5.55 2.09
CA TYR A 8 -52.55 -6.36 3.26
C TYR A 8 -53.26 -7.68 2.86
N ALA A 9 -54.26 -7.60 1.99
CA ALA A 9 -54.96 -8.78 1.49
C ALA A 9 -54.02 -9.71 0.68
N TRP A 10 -53.09 -9.15 -0.08
CA TRP A 10 -52.08 -9.94 -0.80
C TRP A 10 -51.11 -10.65 0.12
N ILE A 11 -50.63 -9.95 1.18
CA ILE A 11 -49.75 -10.52 2.22
C ILE A 11 -50.44 -11.68 2.92
N LEU A 12 -51.69 -11.50 3.33
CA LEU A 12 -52.48 -12.56 3.98
C LEU A 12 -52.67 -13.78 3.07
N LYS A 13 -52.89 -13.57 1.79
CA LYS A 13 -53.04 -14.65 0.81
C LYS A 13 -51.74 -15.40 0.53
N ASN A 14 -50.57 -14.70 0.68
CA ASN A 14 -49.27 -15.25 0.34
C ASN A 14 -48.31 -15.31 1.55
N TYR A 15 -48.86 -15.37 2.77
CA TYR A 15 -48.04 -15.22 4.01
C TYR A 15 -46.90 -16.22 4.09
N ILE A 16 -47.04 -17.45 3.62
CA ILE A 16 -45.97 -18.46 3.59
C ILE A 16 -44.81 -17.98 2.71
N LYS A 17 -45.11 -17.41 1.52
CA LYS A 17 -44.08 -16.89 0.61
C LYS A 17 -43.36 -15.67 1.24
N VAL A 18 -44.14 -14.81 1.90
CA VAL A 18 -43.58 -13.62 2.58
C VAL A 18 -42.67 -14.04 3.74
N ILE A 19 -43.11 -14.99 4.57
CA ILE A 19 -42.28 -15.52 5.67
C ILE A 19 -41.02 -16.20 5.12
N SER A 20 -41.15 -17.05 4.09
CA SER A 20 -39.99 -17.70 3.47
C SER A 20 -38.99 -16.68 2.92
N PHE A 21 -39.47 -15.61 2.28
CA PHE A 21 -38.64 -14.55 1.76
C PHE A 21 -37.91 -13.80 2.89
N LEU A 22 -38.58 -13.46 3.99
CA LEU A 22 -37.99 -12.82 5.17
C LEU A 22 -36.96 -13.73 5.85
N LEU A 23 -37.22 -15.05 5.90
CA LEU A 23 -36.22 -15.99 6.44
C LEU A 23 -34.96 -16.05 5.60
N VAL A 24 -35.09 -16.05 4.26
CA VAL A 24 -33.91 -16.02 3.35
C VAL A 24 -33.12 -14.75 3.55
N ILE A 25 -33.78 -13.59 3.64
CA ILE A 25 -33.08 -12.30 3.93
C ILE A 25 -32.42 -12.34 5.30
N GLY A 26 -33.11 -12.84 6.32
CA GLY A 26 -32.55 -12.96 7.68
C GLY A 26 -31.31 -13.86 7.73
N LEU A 27 -31.35 -14.99 7.04
CA LEU A 27 -30.20 -15.90 6.92
C LEU A 27 -29.03 -15.24 6.16
N ALA A 28 -29.32 -14.60 5.03
CA ALA A 28 -28.28 -13.90 4.25
C ALA A 28 -27.62 -12.79 5.08
N TYR A 29 -28.42 -11.99 5.80
CA TYR A 29 -27.91 -10.93 6.67
C TYR A 29 -27.14 -11.49 7.87
N GLY A 30 -27.63 -12.55 8.51
CA GLY A 30 -26.92 -13.22 9.61
C GLY A 30 -25.59 -13.80 9.16
N THR A 31 -25.53 -14.42 7.98
CA THR A 31 -24.30 -14.92 7.37
C THR A 31 -23.32 -13.78 7.07
N TYR A 32 -23.81 -12.68 6.52
CA TYR A 32 -22.99 -11.48 6.29
C TYR A 32 -22.38 -10.94 7.58
N LEU A 33 -23.19 -10.77 8.64
CA LEU A 33 -22.71 -10.31 9.95
C LEU A 33 -21.67 -11.26 10.55
N TYR A 34 -21.89 -12.56 10.44
CA TYR A 34 -20.97 -13.57 10.94
C TYR A 34 -19.58 -13.44 10.28
N PHE A 35 -19.53 -13.36 8.96
CA PHE A 35 -18.27 -13.16 8.24
C PHE A 35 -17.63 -11.80 8.51
N TYR A 36 -18.44 -10.74 8.65
CA TYR A 36 -17.95 -9.42 9.02
C TYR A 36 -17.26 -9.43 10.39
N PHE A 37 -17.87 -10.04 11.41
CA PHE A 37 -17.27 -10.13 12.75
C PHE A 37 -16.01 -11.01 12.77
N ILE A 38 -15.97 -12.10 12.00
CA ILE A 38 -14.75 -12.93 11.88
C ILE A 38 -13.63 -12.12 11.24
N ALA A 39 -13.90 -11.40 10.14
CA ALA A 39 -12.90 -10.58 9.49
C ALA A 39 -12.36 -9.49 10.42
N GLN A 40 -13.24 -8.79 11.14
CA GLN A 40 -12.86 -7.76 12.09
C GLN A 40 -11.99 -8.32 13.24
N LYS A 41 -12.35 -9.51 13.76
CA LYS A 41 -11.57 -10.16 14.81
C LYS A 41 -10.17 -10.54 14.33
N LYS A 42 -10.06 -11.07 13.11
CA LYS A 42 -8.77 -11.41 12.48
C LYS A 42 -7.90 -10.16 12.29
N ASP A 43 -8.49 -9.07 11.81
CA ASP A 43 -7.77 -7.82 11.61
C ASP A 43 -7.27 -7.25 12.95
N GLN A 44 -8.09 -7.29 14.00
CA GLN A 44 -7.68 -6.88 15.34
C GLN A 44 -6.53 -7.75 15.87
N GLU A 45 -6.62 -9.07 15.76
CA GLU A 45 -5.59 -10.00 16.23
C GLU A 45 -4.26 -9.77 15.51
N ALA A 46 -4.29 -9.60 14.18
CA ALA A 46 -3.10 -9.26 13.39
C ALA A 46 -2.55 -7.87 13.77
N GLY A 47 -3.42 -6.91 14.05
CA GLY A 47 -3.05 -5.58 14.52
C GLY A 47 -2.35 -5.59 15.88
N ASP A 48 -2.86 -6.37 16.84
CA ASP A 48 -2.25 -6.49 18.17
C ASP A 48 -0.85 -7.12 18.09
N LEU A 49 -0.67 -8.15 17.26
CA LEU A 49 0.64 -8.75 17.01
C LEU A 49 1.62 -7.74 16.40
N PHE A 50 1.18 -7.01 15.37
CA PHE A 50 2.00 -5.97 14.75
C PHE A 50 2.37 -4.86 15.74
N LEU A 51 1.44 -4.35 16.54
CA LEU A 51 1.69 -3.30 17.51
C LEU A 51 2.67 -3.73 18.60
N ASN A 52 2.58 -4.96 19.09
CA ASN A 52 3.52 -5.51 20.05
C ASN A 52 4.94 -5.55 19.48
N PHE A 53 5.09 -6.07 18.26
CA PHE A 53 6.37 -6.04 17.54
C PHE A 53 6.89 -4.63 17.33
N TYR A 54 6.04 -3.71 16.83
CA TYR A 54 6.44 -2.33 16.56
C TYR A 54 6.89 -1.59 17.81
N ASN A 55 6.24 -1.81 18.95
CA ASN A 55 6.65 -1.24 20.23
C ASN A 55 8.01 -1.78 20.69
N SER A 56 8.27 -3.08 20.53
CA SER A 56 9.58 -3.69 20.78
C SER A 56 10.65 -3.09 19.87
N TYR A 57 10.39 -3.05 18.56
CA TYR A 57 11.28 -2.49 17.54
C TYR A 57 11.59 -1.00 17.77
N SER A 58 10.61 -0.19 18.20
CA SER A 58 10.81 1.25 18.43
C SER A 58 11.68 1.57 19.65
N THR A 59 11.88 0.62 20.54
CA THR A 59 12.63 0.79 21.79
C THR A 59 13.96 0.02 21.85
N SER A 60 14.19 -0.86 20.89
CA SER A 60 15.36 -1.73 20.81
C SER A 60 15.81 -1.91 19.36
N ASP A 61 16.97 -2.54 19.16
CA ASP A 61 17.44 -2.93 17.82
C ASP A 61 16.49 -3.96 17.18
N PHE A 62 16.49 -4.00 15.84
CA PHE A 62 15.71 -4.96 15.08
C PHE A 62 16.04 -6.41 15.44
N ASN A 63 15.02 -7.17 15.86
CA ASN A 63 15.15 -8.58 16.20
C ASN A 63 14.59 -9.47 15.07
N GLU A 64 15.47 -10.05 14.26
CA GLU A 64 15.08 -10.89 13.12
C GLU A 64 14.28 -12.14 13.54
N GLN A 65 14.54 -12.71 14.72
CA GLN A 65 13.82 -13.88 15.21
C GLN A 65 12.38 -13.50 15.61
N GLU A 66 12.19 -12.40 16.31
CA GLU A 66 10.88 -11.87 16.65
C GLU A 66 10.07 -11.52 15.38
N TYR A 67 10.72 -10.85 14.42
CA TYR A 67 10.12 -10.57 13.11
C TYR A 67 9.60 -11.83 12.41
N LYS A 68 10.40 -12.92 12.36
CA LYS A 68 9.99 -14.19 11.73
C LYS A 68 8.78 -14.80 12.42
N ILE A 69 8.73 -14.78 13.74
CA ILE A 69 7.58 -15.30 14.51
C ILE A 69 6.32 -14.49 14.17
N VAL A 70 6.39 -13.17 14.26
CA VAL A 70 5.22 -12.30 14.06
C VAL A 70 4.71 -12.36 12.63
N ILE A 71 5.59 -12.42 11.62
CA ILE A 71 5.17 -12.51 10.22
C ILE A 71 4.48 -13.84 9.94
N ASP A 72 4.95 -14.94 10.54
CA ASP A 72 4.32 -16.26 10.41
C ASP A 72 2.95 -16.30 11.08
N GLU A 73 2.81 -15.77 12.30
CA GLU A 73 1.54 -15.70 13.02
C GLU A 73 0.50 -14.87 12.25
N ILE A 74 0.85 -13.66 11.80
CA ILE A 74 -0.06 -12.82 11.02
C ILE A 74 -0.42 -13.48 9.69
N SER A 75 0.52 -14.16 9.03
CA SER A 75 0.26 -14.87 7.78
C SER A 75 -0.75 -16.02 7.94
N GLN A 76 -0.79 -16.67 9.11
CA GLN A 76 -1.77 -17.70 9.42
C GLN A 76 -3.17 -17.12 9.70
N ILE A 77 -3.25 -15.90 10.24
CA ILE A 77 -4.52 -15.20 10.49
C ILE A 77 -5.10 -14.69 9.17
N ASP A 78 -4.32 -13.92 8.41
CA ASP A 78 -4.64 -13.35 7.10
C ASP A 78 -3.36 -13.13 6.28
N ASN A 79 -3.13 -13.97 5.28
CA ASN A 79 -1.97 -13.89 4.40
C ASN A 79 -1.94 -12.65 3.48
N ALA A 80 -3.03 -11.90 3.44
CA ALA A 80 -3.15 -10.63 2.72
C ALA A 80 -3.31 -9.43 3.67
N SER A 81 -2.96 -9.57 4.96
CA SER A 81 -3.06 -8.50 5.94
C SER A 81 -2.20 -7.29 5.58
N ILE A 82 -2.74 -6.09 5.84
CA ILE A 82 -1.97 -4.85 5.68
C ILE A 82 -0.78 -4.78 6.66
N TYR A 83 -0.88 -5.46 7.80
CA TYR A 83 0.21 -5.53 8.78
C TYR A 83 1.40 -6.31 8.26
N LEU A 84 1.20 -7.30 7.35
CA LEU A 84 2.30 -7.94 6.63
C LEU A 84 3.05 -6.96 5.71
N VAL A 85 2.33 -6.06 5.06
CA VAL A 85 2.95 -5.01 4.22
C VAL A 85 3.82 -4.10 5.09
N MET A 86 3.34 -3.73 6.27
CA MET A 86 4.10 -2.89 7.21
C MET A 86 5.34 -3.61 7.73
N LEU A 87 5.22 -4.86 8.17
CA LEU A 87 6.36 -5.68 8.63
C LEU A 87 7.42 -5.85 7.54
N LYS A 88 7.00 -6.20 6.32
CA LYS A 88 7.91 -6.33 5.18
C LYS A 88 8.60 -5.01 4.83
N SER A 89 7.89 -3.88 4.99
CA SER A 89 8.48 -2.55 4.78
C SER A 89 9.52 -2.18 5.84
N ILE A 90 9.34 -2.63 7.10
CA ILE A 90 10.33 -2.47 8.17
C ILE A 90 11.56 -3.34 7.85
N ASN A 91 11.38 -4.63 7.54
CA ASN A 91 12.50 -5.52 7.22
C ASN A 91 13.26 -5.07 5.96
N ALA A 92 12.57 -4.47 4.99
CA ALA A 92 13.21 -3.85 3.83
C ALA A 92 14.08 -2.65 4.23
N ALA A 93 13.63 -1.80 5.17
CA ALA A 93 14.41 -0.68 5.67
C ALA A 93 15.67 -1.16 6.39
N GLU A 94 15.55 -2.13 7.29
CA GLU A 94 16.70 -2.78 7.99
C GLU A 94 17.68 -3.41 7.00
N SER A 95 17.16 -4.01 5.93
CA SER A 95 17.98 -4.61 4.89
C SER A 95 18.74 -3.55 4.08
N VAL A 96 18.16 -2.36 3.85
CA VAL A 96 18.86 -1.22 3.25
C VAL A 96 19.98 -0.72 4.18
N GLU A 97 19.68 -0.56 5.48
CA GLU A 97 20.68 -0.11 6.47
C GLU A 97 21.85 -1.09 6.59
N SER A 98 21.59 -2.40 6.47
CA SER A 98 22.63 -3.43 6.44
C SER A 98 23.29 -3.64 5.07
N ASN A 99 22.93 -2.82 4.07
CA ASN A 99 23.39 -2.89 2.68
C ASN A 99 23.01 -4.20 1.96
N ASP A 100 21.97 -4.91 2.43
CA ASP A 100 21.39 -6.07 1.73
C ASP A 100 20.24 -5.63 0.82
N LEU A 101 20.60 -4.91 -0.26
CA LEU A 101 19.64 -4.32 -1.19
C LEU A 101 18.78 -5.38 -1.89
N GLN A 102 19.31 -6.60 -2.07
CA GLN A 102 18.55 -7.68 -2.71
C GLN A 102 17.46 -8.23 -1.80
N LYS A 103 17.73 -8.38 -0.50
CA LYS A 103 16.72 -8.74 0.52
C LYS A 103 15.66 -7.65 0.61
N ALA A 104 16.07 -6.38 0.64
CA ALA A 104 15.14 -5.24 0.64
C ALA A 104 14.18 -5.26 -0.54
N LEU A 105 14.67 -5.48 -1.77
CA LEU A 105 13.83 -5.60 -2.96
C LEU A 105 12.86 -6.79 -2.88
N THR A 106 13.29 -7.92 -2.32
CA THR A 106 12.45 -9.10 -2.14
C THR A 106 11.28 -8.78 -1.19
N GLU A 107 11.55 -8.15 -0.07
CA GLU A 107 10.51 -7.77 0.90
C GLU A 107 9.54 -6.72 0.33
N LEU A 108 10.04 -5.71 -0.37
CA LEU A 108 9.18 -4.72 -1.03
C LEU A 108 8.34 -5.33 -2.17
N SER A 109 8.90 -6.27 -2.94
CA SER A 109 8.15 -7.01 -3.96
C SER A 109 6.99 -7.81 -3.35
N ASN A 110 7.24 -8.52 -2.27
CA ASN A 110 6.22 -9.28 -1.56
C ASN A 110 5.13 -8.35 -0.98
N ALA A 111 5.53 -7.22 -0.39
CA ALA A 111 4.59 -6.21 0.10
C ALA A 111 3.73 -5.62 -1.02
N ARG A 112 4.33 -5.35 -2.19
CA ARG A 112 3.65 -4.86 -3.39
C ARG A 112 2.63 -5.86 -3.93
N GLU A 113 2.95 -7.15 -3.91
CA GLU A 113 2.05 -8.22 -4.32
C GLU A 113 0.80 -8.28 -3.44
N ILE A 114 0.97 -8.24 -2.11
CA ILE A 114 -0.15 -8.16 -1.16
C ILE A 114 -1.05 -6.96 -1.47
N LEU A 115 -0.48 -5.77 -1.68
CA LEU A 115 -1.25 -4.57 -1.99
C LEU A 115 -1.99 -4.69 -3.34
N SER A 116 -1.39 -5.37 -4.32
CA SER A 116 -2.03 -5.58 -5.63
C SER A 116 -3.28 -6.45 -5.55
N SER A 117 -3.37 -7.34 -4.55
CA SER A 117 -4.56 -8.16 -4.29
C SER A 117 -5.72 -7.39 -3.65
N LYS A 118 -5.46 -6.22 -3.06
CA LYS A 118 -6.45 -5.42 -2.31
C LYS A 118 -7.19 -4.35 -3.14
N GLY A 119 -6.96 -4.30 -4.45
CA GLY A 119 -7.59 -3.31 -5.33
C GLY A 119 -7.03 -1.90 -5.15
N ASN A 120 -7.86 -0.88 -5.37
CA ASN A 120 -7.43 0.52 -5.43
C ASN A 120 -7.35 1.24 -4.08
N ASP A 121 -7.91 0.69 -3.02
CA ASP A 121 -8.03 1.35 -1.71
C ASP A 121 -6.65 1.65 -1.09
N PHE A 122 -5.63 0.89 -1.46
CA PHE A 122 -4.26 1.03 -0.96
C PHE A 122 -3.26 1.52 -2.02
N ASN A 123 -3.72 2.14 -3.11
CA ASN A 123 -2.84 2.64 -4.17
C ASN A 123 -1.74 3.56 -3.66
N PHE A 124 -2.03 4.42 -2.66
CA PHE A 124 -1.03 5.31 -2.08
C PHE A 124 0.13 4.55 -1.41
N LEU A 125 -0.16 3.43 -0.73
CA LEU A 125 0.90 2.58 -0.15
C LEU A 125 1.70 1.86 -1.23
N LYS A 126 1.04 1.39 -2.29
CA LYS A 126 1.71 0.78 -3.44
C LYS A 126 2.66 1.76 -4.11
N GLU A 127 2.23 3.03 -4.28
CA GLU A 127 3.10 4.09 -4.81
C GLU A 127 4.33 4.33 -3.91
N ILE A 128 4.19 4.30 -2.57
CA ILE A 128 5.31 4.41 -1.64
C ILE A 128 6.29 3.24 -1.83
N ILE A 129 5.78 2.02 -1.92
CA ILE A 129 6.61 0.82 -2.13
C ILE A 129 7.33 0.90 -3.47
N ASP A 130 6.63 1.27 -4.54
CA ASP A 130 7.19 1.45 -5.88
C ASP A 130 8.34 2.49 -5.86
N LEU A 131 8.16 3.63 -5.19
CA LEU A 131 9.21 4.65 -5.05
C LEU A 131 10.42 4.18 -4.25
N ARG A 132 10.22 3.37 -3.20
CA ARG A 132 11.33 2.76 -2.45
C ARG A 132 12.12 1.78 -3.32
N MET A 133 11.42 0.93 -4.09
CA MET A 133 12.07 0.02 -5.03
C MET A 133 12.87 0.78 -6.10
N VAL A 134 12.32 1.89 -6.62
CA VAL A 134 13.02 2.75 -7.59
C VAL A 134 14.33 3.29 -7.01
N ASN A 135 14.32 3.80 -5.77
CA ASN A 135 15.55 4.27 -5.14
C ASN A 135 16.60 3.15 -5.06
N ILE A 136 16.21 1.94 -4.62
CA ILE A 136 17.13 0.80 -4.54
C ILE A 136 17.66 0.41 -5.92
N PHE A 137 16.82 0.43 -6.97
CA PHE A 137 17.29 0.16 -8.33
C PHE A 137 18.25 1.22 -8.85
N ILE A 138 18.07 2.49 -8.46
CA ILE A 138 19.04 3.56 -8.78
C ILE A 138 20.36 3.29 -8.07
N ASP A 139 20.35 2.91 -6.78
CA ASP A 139 21.56 2.59 -6.00
C ASP A 139 22.31 1.36 -6.56
N LEU A 140 21.57 0.44 -7.20
CA LEU A 140 22.11 -0.74 -7.90
C LEU A 140 22.51 -0.44 -9.37
N GLU A 141 22.38 0.81 -9.83
CA GLU A 141 22.58 1.23 -11.22
C GLU A 141 21.68 0.49 -12.25
N ASP A 142 20.56 -0.11 -11.77
CA ASP A 142 19.56 -0.79 -12.61
C ASP A 142 18.48 0.19 -13.07
N LEU A 143 18.89 1.12 -13.90
CA LEU A 143 18.01 2.20 -14.37
C LEU A 143 16.86 1.70 -15.24
N GLU A 144 17.00 0.51 -15.87
CA GLU A 144 15.93 -0.09 -16.66
C GLU A 144 14.74 -0.49 -15.77
N ARG A 145 15.00 -1.24 -14.68
CA ARG A 145 13.95 -1.63 -13.74
C ARG A 145 13.35 -0.42 -13.02
N ALA A 146 14.17 0.55 -12.64
CA ALA A 146 13.72 1.81 -12.06
C ALA A 146 12.73 2.53 -13.02
N ASN A 147 13.10 2.72 -14.27
CA ASN A 147 12.26 3.35 -15.29
C ASN A 147 10.97 2.56 -15.55
N ASN A 148 11.02 1.22 -15.53
CA ASN A 148 9.82 0.40 -15.76
C ASN A 148 8.77 0.61 -14.63
N ILE A 149 9.18 0.77 -13.38
CA ILE A 149 8.26 1.11 -12.29
C ILE A 149 7.69 2.52 -12.48
N LEU A 150 8.53 3.49 -12.86
CA LEU A 150 8.11 4.88 -13.04
C LEU A 150 7.17 5.10 -14.25
N LYS A 151 6.99 4.10 -15.15
CA LYS A 151 5.95 4.14 -16.20
C LYS A 151 4.54 3.99 -15.62
N ASN A 152 4.38 3.41 -14.42
CA ASN A 152 3.08 3.28 -13.78
C ASN A 152 2.45 4.65 -13.52
N THR A 153 1.11 4.66 -13.44
CA THR A 153 0.38 5.88 -13.04
C THR A 153 0.54 6.09 -11.54
N PHE A 154 1.02 7.27 -11.18
CA PHE A 154 1.07 7.74 -9.80
C PHE A 154 0.02 8.83 -9.63
N THR A 155 -0.78 8.74 -8.58
CA THR A 155 -1.86 9.70 -8.28
C THR A 155 -1.51 10.57 -7.08
N THR A 156 -0.88 9.99 -6.07
CA THR A 156 -0.56 10.66 -4.81
C THR A 156 0.85 11.26 -4.82
N TYR A 157 1.83 10.51 -5.33
CA TYR A 157 3.25 10.89 -5.23
C TYR A 157 3.85 11.32 -6.57
N GLN A 158 3.10 12.06 -7.40
CA GLN A 158 3.54 12.51 -8.73
C GLN A 158 4.81 13.37 -8.68
N THR A 159 4.91 14.30 -7.73
CA THR A 159 6.12 15.15 -7.57
C THR A 159 7.36 14.30 -7.30
N LYS A 160 7.25 13.30 -6.40
CA LYS A 160 8.38 12.40 -6.09
C LYS A 160 8.77 11.56 -7.30
N LYS A 161 7.79 11.07 -8.07
CA LYS A 161 8.03 10.37 -9.34
C LYS A 161 8.85 11.22 -10.31
N LEU A 162 8.44 12.47 -10.52
CA LEU A 162 9.16 13.41 -11.41
C LEU A 162 10.59 13.66 -10.95
N ILE A 163 10.82 13.81 -9.63
CA ILE A 163 12.17 13.95 -9.08
C ILE A 163 13.02 12.74 -9.43
N LEU A 164 12.51 11.51 -9.23
CA LEU A 164 13.26 10.29 -9.54
C LEU A 164 13.49 10.10 -11.03
N GLN A 165 12.56 10.52 -11.89
CA GLN A 165 12.77 10.54 -13.33
C GLN A 165 13.90 11.51 -13.70
N GLY A 166 13.93 12.70 -13.09
CA GLY A 166 15.03 13.65 -13.24
C GLY A 166 16.37 13.08 -12.76
N ASP A 167 16.38 12.40 -11.60
CA ASP A 167 17.58 11.74 -11.07
C ASP A 167 18.15 10.71 -12.05
N ILE A 168 17.27 9.86 -12.62
CA ILE A 168 17.68 8.86 -13.61
C ILE A 168 18.23 9.54 -14.88
N SER A 169 17.52 10.55 -15.41
CA SER A 169 17.99 11.29 -16.59
C SER A 169 19.35 11.98 -16.35
N ALA A 170 19.58 12.50 -15.12
CA ALA A 170 20.87 13.07 -14.75
C ALA A 170 22.01 12.02 -14.71
N ILE A 171 21.75 10.82 -14.17
CA ILE A 171 22.70 9.70 -14.17
C ILE A 171 23.01 9.27 -15.60
N GLU A 172 22.01 9.23 -16.48
CA GLU A 172 22.16 8.94 -17.92
C GLU A 172 22.83 10.09 -18.71
N LYS A 173 23.19 11.20 -18.05
CA LYS A 173 23.77 12.42 -18.65
C LYS A 173 22.85 13.12 -19.66
N LYS A 174 21.55 12.92 -19.53
CA LYS A 174 20.49 13.60 -20.31
C LYS A 174 20.06 14.86 -19.55
N LEU A 175 20.96 15.86 -19.47
CA LEU A 175 20.80 17.00 -18.55
C LEU A 175 19.58 17.87 -18.87
N ASP A 176 19.23 18.05 -20.15
CA ASP A 176 18.02 18.81 -20.53
C ASP A 176 16.74 18.12 -20.08
N GLU A 177 16.67 16.79 -20.26
CA GLU A 177 15.53 15.98 -19.79
C GLU A 177 15.44 15.99 -18.27
N ALA A 178 16.55 15.85 -17.57
CA ALA A 178 16.62 15.94 -16.11
C ALA A 178 16.07 17.28 -15.62
N LYS A 179 16.51 18.38 -16.25
CA LYS A 179 16.04 19.73 -15.92
C LYS A 179 14.54 19.89 -16.13
N GLU A 180 14.00 19.39 -17.26
CA GLU A 180 12.56 19.40 -17.53
C GLU A 180 11.78 18.70 -16.41
N LYS A 181 12.20 17.48 -16.02
CA LYS A 181 11.52 16.72 -14.96
C LYS A 181 11.58 17.42 -13.60
N TYR A 182 12.70 18.07 -13.26
CA TYR A 182 12.81 18.82 -12.02
C TYR A 182 11.96 20.10 -12.04
N VAL A 183 11.85 20.80 -13.17
CA VAL A 183 10.95 21.95 -13.30
C VAL A 183 9.51 21.53 -13.12
N ASP A 184 9.08 20.46 -13.80
CA ASP A 184 7.72 19.89 -13.63
C ASP A 184 7.44 19.50 -12.16
N ALA A 185 8.44 18.95 -11.46
CA ALA A 185 8.33 18.61 -10.04
C ALA A 185 8.23 19.87 -9.16
N LEU A 186 8.99 20.92 -9.49
CA LEU A 186 8.98 22.19 -8.76
C LEU A 186 7.61 22.88 -8.84
N GLU A 187 6.99 22.90 -10.04
CA GLU A 187 5.66 23.49 -10.25
C GLU A 187 4.57 22.77 -9.45
N ARG A 188 4.71 21.46 -9.25
CA ARG A 188 3.76 20.62 -8.49
C ARG A 188 4.02 20.61 -6.99
N SER A 189 5.17 21.07 -6.55
CA SER A 189 5.53 21.02 -5.13
C SER A 189 4.88 22.15 -4.35
N GLU A 190 4.16 21.80 -3.28
CA GLU A 190 3.59 22.75 -2.32
C GLU A 190 4.51 22.98 -1.11
N ASN A 191 5.47 22.10 -0.88
CA ASN A 191 6.36 22.10 0.28
C ASN A 191 7.66 22.84 -0.02
N GLU A 192 7.95 23.89 0.75
CA GLU A 192 9.16 24.71 0.56
C GLU A 192 10.48 23.93 0.72
N THR A 193 10.55 22.98 1.65
CA THR A 193 11.74 22.12 1.79
C THR A 193 11.97 21.30 0.53
N GLN A 194 10.89 20.76 -0.05
CA GLN A 194 10.94 20.01 -1.30
C GLN A 194 11.36 20.89 -2.48
N LYS A 195 10.82 22.11 -2.57
CA LYS A 195 11.22 23.08 -3.61
C LYS A 195 12.71 23.41 -3.52
N ASN A 196 13.22 23.64 -2.31
CA ASN A 196 14.64 23.91 -2.09
C ASN A 196 15.53 22.73 -2.55
N LEU A 197 15.13 21.48 -2.25
CA LEU A 197 15.81 20.30 -2.72
C LEU A 197 15.81 20.21 -4.26
N ILE A 198 14.67 20.46 -4.90
CA ILE A 198 14.56 20.44 -6.37
C ILE A 198 15.43 21.53 -7.00
N ASN A 199 15.41 22.74 -6.46
CA ASN A 199 16.25 23.85 -6.93
C ASN A 199 17.75 23.51 -6.81
N LEU A 200 18.14 22.85 -5.71
CA LEU A 200 19.53 22.37 -5.55
C LEU A 200 19.88 21.35 -6.66
N LYS A 201 18.99 20.40 -6.95
CA LYS A 201 19.20 19.43 -8.03
C LYS A 201 19.33 20.10 -9.40
N ILE A 202 18.51 21.11 -9.69
CA ILE A 202 18.61 21.90 -10.95
C ILE A 202 19.96 22.61 -11.03
N SER A 203 20.41 23.24 -9.94
CA SER A 203 21.69 23.97 -9.94
C SER A 203 22.90 23.06 -10.17
N THR A 204 22.84 21.81 -9.67
CA THR A 204 23.94 20.84 -9.86
C THR A 204 24.01 20.23 -11.28
N LEU A 205 23.01 20.46 -12.13
CA LEU A 205 23.06 20.01 -13.53
C LEU A 205 23.92 20.91 -14.42
N THR A 206 24.25 22.11 -13.97
CA THR A 206 24.93 23.15 -14.77
C THR A 206 26.43 23.25 -14.48
N ASP A 207 26.94 22.51 -13.52
CA ASP A 207 28.37 22.42 -13.16
C ASP A 207 28.99 21.16 -13.82
#